data_dc88ef6bfb129c1460544e02551fe049
#
_entry.id   dc88ef6bfb129c1460544e02551fe049
#
_cell.length_a   1.000
_cell.length_b   1.000
_cell.length_c   1.000
_cell.angle_alpha   90.00
_cell.angle_beta   90.00
_cell.angle_gamma   90.00
#
_symmetry.space_group_name_H-M   'P 1'
#
loop_
_entity.id
_entity.type
_entity.pdbx_description
1 polymer ?
#
loop_
_entity_poly.entity_id
_entity_poly.type
_entity_poly.pdbx_seq_one_letter_code
_entity_poly.pdbx_strand_id
1 'polypeptide(L)'
;ATSAYPKMILSFATENFNLKILDATCLGLLFLSQAVIVFLLKSGPQVIALDGIGAITTVETKVTDLQIQQAVKEYLSHRYSWTDKSIEAQLKKAEFFVDSGLASSFRKSMLETIKYVQEKKVTQRLHPRTVNVDLKTKTVTVLADRITEFDNLKAASESKVKLSFEINDRTVINPWGVYITKEQETVG
;
A
#
# COMPACT_ATOMS: atom_id res chain seq x y z
N ALA A 1 -39.01 10.33 71.34
CA ALA A 1 -39.02 9.95 69.92
C ALA A 1 -37.79 10.58 69.21
N THR A 2 -36.73 9.82 69.09
CA THR A 2 -35.52 10.22 68.34
C THR A 2 -35.82 10.17 66.86
N SER A 3 -35.80 11.32 66.23
CA SER A 3 -36.11 11.53 64.82
C SER A 3 -35.34 10.58 63.91
N ALA A 4 -35.99 9.73 63.13
CA ALA A 4 -35.40 8.85 62.12
C ALA A 4 -34.86 9.59 60.88
N TYR A 5 -35.21 10.88 60.75
CA TYR A 5 -34.85 11.75 59.63
C TYR A 5 -33.34 11.95 59.40
N PRO A 6 -32.49 12.16 60.41
CA PRO A 6 -31.05 12.34 60.18
C PRO A 6 -30.34 11.13 59.62
N LYS A 7 -30.78 9.91 59.98
CA LYS A 7 -30.18 8.68 59.49
C LYS A 7 -30.51 8.42 57.99
N MET A 8 -31.74 8.79 57.60
CA MET A 8 -32.22 8.64 56.22
C MET A 8 -31.49 9.61 55.27
N ILE A 9 -31.25 10.86 55.70
CA ILE A 9 -30.51 11.84 54.90
C ILE A 9 -29.03 11.41 54.72
N LEU A 10 -28.43 10.86 55.78
CA LEU A 10 -27.05 10.34 55.70
C LEU A 10 -26.93 9.13 54.75
N SER A 11 -27.91 8.22 54.75
CA SER A 11 -27.89 7.07 53.82
C SER A 11 -28.05 7.52 52.36
N PHE A 12 -28.92 8.45 52.07
CA PHE A 12 -29.04 9.03 50.71
C PHE A 12 -27.81 9.79 50.26
N ALA A 13 -27.13 10.49 51.17
CA ALA A 13 -25.88 11.18 50.85
C ALA A 13 -24.72 10.21 50.53
N THR A 14 -24.62 9.11 51.27
CA THR A 14 -23.63 8.06 51.04
C THR A 14 -23.90 7.27 49.75
N GLU A 15 -25.17 6.93 49.48
CA GLU A 15 -25.54 6.28 48.23
C GLU A 15 -25.27 7.15 47.01
N ASN A 16 -25.58 8.44 47.09
CA ASN A 16 -25.30 9.38 46.00
C ASN A 16 -23.79 9.59 45.78
N PHE A 17 -23.03 9.57 46.87
CA PHE A 17 -21.54 9.63 46.76
C PHE A 17 -20.98 8.37 46.12
N ASN A 18 -21.45 7.19 46.50
CA ASN A 18 -21.03 5.92 45.91
C ASN A 18 -21.39 5.82 44.43
N LEU A 19 -22.59 6.29 44.05
CA LEU A 19 -22.99 6.37 42.63
C LEU A 19 -22.06 7.29 41.82
N LYS A 20 -21.71 8.45 42.36
CA LYS A 20 -20.77 9.38 41.68
C LYS A 20 -19.37 8.79 41.52
N ILE A 21 -18.90 8.01 42.49
CA ILE A 21 -17.62 7.29 42.38
C ILE A 21 -17.73 6.21 41.31
N LEU A 22 -18.85 5.48 41.27
CA LEU A 22 -19.07 4.44 40.26
C LEU A 22 -19.11 5.05 38.85
N ASP A 23 -19.81 6.16 38.66
CA ASP A 23 -19.88 6.87 37.39
C ASP A 23 -18.50 7.37 36.94
N ALA A 24 -17.72 7.94 37.86
CA ALA A 24 -16.37 8.41 37.57
C ALA A 24 -15.43 7.27 37.19
N THR A 25 -15.54 6.12 37.85
CA THR A 25 -14.74 4.93 37.52
C THR A 25 -15.14 4.34 36.16
N CYS A 26 -16.44 4.26 35.86
CA CYS A 26 -16.92 3.81 34.55
C CYS A 26 -16.46 4.73 33.42
N LEU A 27 -16.53 6.05 33.60
CA LEU A 27 -16.01 7.02 32.64
C LEU A 27 -14.48 6.86 32.45
N GLY A 28 -13.73 6.69 33.52
CA GLY A 28 -12.29 6.46 33.46
C GLY A 28 -11.93 5.19 32.67
N LEU A 29 -12.64 4.10 32.88
CA LEU A 29 -12.48 2.85 32.13
C LEU A 29 -12.86 2.99 30.65
N LEU A 30 -13.89 3.77 30.33
CA LEU A 30 -14.26 4.08 28.93
C LEU A 30 -13.14 4.85 28.21
N PHE A 31 -12.57 5.89 28.85
CA PHE A 31 -11.44 6.62 28.27
C PHE A 31 -10.20 5.74 28.10
N LEU A 32 -9.92 4.88 29.07
CA LEU A 32 -8.79 3.95 28.97
C LEU A 32 -8.97 2.96 27.82
N SER A 33 -10.18 2.40 27.66
CA SER A 33 -10.46 1.47 26.55
C SER A 33 -10.34 2.14 25.20
N GLN A 34 -10.81 3.38 25.04
CA GLN A 34 -10.63 4.14 23.80
C GLN A 34 -9.15 4.43 23.50
N ALA A 35 -8.37 4.79 24.51
CA ALA A 35 -6.94 5.01 24.35
C ALA A 35 -6.21 3.73 23.87
N VAL A 36 -6.56 2.56 24.44
CA VAL A 36 -6.03 1.26 24.02
C VAL A 36 -6.41 0.93 22.58
N ILE A 37 -7.67 1.17 22.19
CA ILE A 37 -8.13 0.94 20.81
C ILE A 37 -7.34 1.83 19.82
N VAL A 38 -7.19 3.13 20.12
CA VAL A 38 -6.43 4.04 19.28
C VAL A 38 -4.96 3.62 19.20
N PHE A 39 -4.37 3.17 20.30
CA PHE A 39 -3.00 2.66 20.32
C PHE A 39 -2.86 1.40 19.45
N LEU A 40 -3.77 0.44 19.57
CA LEU A 40 -3.79 -0.78 18.76
C LEU A 40 -3.97 -0.50 17.26
N LEU A 41 -4.86 0.46 16.92
CA LEU A 41 -5.06 0.88 15.53
C LEU A 41 -3.83 1.56 14.93
N LYS A 42 -3.05 2.29 15.73
CA LYS A 42 -1.79 2.92 15.30
C LYS A 42 -0.62 1.95 15.23
N SER A 43 -0.66 0.86 16.00
CA SER A 43 0.46 -0.12 16.06
C SER A 43 0.57 -0.98 14.79
N GLY A 44 -0.43 -0.92 13.88
CA GLY A 44 -0.46 -1.73 12.65
C GLY A 44 -0.55 -3.24 12.92
N PRO A 45 -0.84 -4.05 11.92
CA PRO A 45 -0.87 -5.50 12.08
C PRO A 45 0.56 -6.03 12.31
N GLN A 46 0.80 -6.59 13.49
CA GLN A 46 2.03 -7.33 13.74
C GLN A 46 1.93 -8.68 13.05
N VAL A 47 2.76 -8.89 12.03
CA VAL A 47 2.89 -10.21 11.40
C VAL A 47 3.77 -11.07 12.31
N ILE A 48 3.18 -12.05 12.97
CA ILE A 48 3.89 -13.06 13.75
C ILE A 48 4.24 -14.19 12.78
N ALA A 49 5.51 -14.33 12.45
CA ALA A 49 6.00 -15.51 11.75
C ALA A 49 6.45 -16.54 12.80
N LEU A 50 5.91 -17.76 12.72
CA LEU A 50 6.41 -18.90 13.44
C LEU A 50 7.61 -19.43 12.65
N ASP A 51 8.79 -19.32 13.23
CA ASP A 51 9.97 -20.01 12.71
C ASP A 51 9.76 -21.54 12.88
N GLY A 52 10.36 -22.34 11.99
CA GLY A 52 10.23 -23.80 12.00
C GLY A 52 10.63 -24.50 13.34
N ILE A 53 11.10 -23.75 14.31
CA ILE A 53 11.47 -24.19 15.66
C ILE A 53 10.42 -23.72 16.71
N GLY A 54 9.35 -23.02 16.29
CA GLY A 54 8.29 -22.54 17.19
C GLY A 54 8.64 -21.26 17.97
N ALA A 55 9.74 -20.59 17.64
CA ALA A 55 10.07 -19.31 18.25
C ALA A 55 9.23 -18.18 17.63
N ILE A 56 8.58 -17.38 18.49
CA ILE A 56 7.83 -16.20 18.06
C ILE A 56 8.84 -15.10 17.79
N THR A 57 9.08 -14.82 16.51
CA THR A 57 9.89 -13.68 16.09
C THR A 57 8.97 -12.58 15.58
N THR A 58 9.01 -11.41 16.19
CA THR A 58 8.39 -10.20 15.61
C THR A 58 9.19 -9.83 14.39
N VAL A 59 8.66 -10.13 13.21
CA VAL A 59 9.26 -9.67 11.96
C VAL A 59 8.99 -8.17 11.87
N GLU A 60 10.00 -7.36 12.11
CA GLU A 60 9.98 -5.97 11.62
C GLU A 60 9.69 -6.05 10.12
N THR A 61 8.58 -5.46 9.70
CA THR A 61 8.16 -5.43 8.28
C THR A 61 9.04 -4.47 7.46
N LYS A 62 10.35 -4.68 7.50
CA LYS A 62 11.24 -4.06 6.50
C LYS A 62 10.87 -4.65 5.15
N VAL A 63 10.54 -3.78 4.22
CA VAL A 63 10.27 -4.19 2.85
C VAL A 63 11.52 -4.87 2.31
N THR A 64 11.40 -6.14 1.96
CA THR A 64 12.53 -6.94 1.47
C THR A 64 12.76 -6.67 -0.02
N ASP A 65 13.98 -6.94 -0.51
CA ASP A 65 14.31 -6.86 -1.94
C ASP A 65 13.33 -7.66 -2.79
N LEU A 66 12.90 -8.82 -2.31
CA LEU A 66 11.94 -9.67 -3.00
C LEU A 66 10.56 -9.01 -3.13
N GLN A 67 10.10 -8.32 -2.09
CA GLN A 67 8.83 -7.58 -2.14
C GLN A 67 8.90 -6.41 -3.13
N ILE A 68 10.02 -5.69 -3.17
CA ILE A 68 10.24 -4.62 -4.14
C ILE A 68 10.29 -5.20 -5.57
N GLN A 69 10.98 -6.31 -5.77
CA GLN A 69 11.00 -6.98 -7.08
C GLN A 69 9.60 -7.37 -7.55
N GLN A 70 8.76 -7.91 -6.66
CA GLN A 70 7.38 -8.28 -7.00
C GLN A 70 6.52 -7.05 -7.32
N ALA A 71 6.61 -5.99 -6.51
CA ALA A 71 5.92 -4.73 -6.76
C ALA A 71 6.30 -4.13 -8.13
N VAL A 72 7.59 -4.12 -8.44
CA VAL A 72 8.09 -3.61 -9.72
C VAL A 72 7.65 -4.48 -10.90
N LYS A 73 7.68 -5.81 -10.77
CA LYS A 73 7.17 -6.72 -11.81
C LYS A 73 5.68 -6.50 -12.07
N GLU A 74 4.89 -6.32 -11.02
CA GLU A 74 3.46 -6.05 -11.13
C GLU A 74 3.21 -4.68 -11.79
N TYR A 75 3.91 -3.63 -11.34
CA TYR A 75 3.88 -2.32 -11.97
C TYR A 75 4.20 -2.40 -13.47
N LEU A 76 5.32 -3.02 -13.84
CA LEU A 76 5.75 -3.15 -15.24
C LEU A 76 4.77 -3.96 -16.08
N SER A 77 4.17 -5.01 -15.51
CA SER A 77 3.13 -5.78 -16.17
C SER A 77 1.93 -4.89 -16.52
N HIS A 78 1.48 -4.06 -15.61
CA HIS A 78 0.37 -3.14 -15.86
C HIS A 78 0.77 -1.98 -16.79
N ARG A 79 2.00 -1.48 -16.64
CA ARG A 79 2.49 -0.32 -17.40
C ARG A 79 2.79 -0.65 -18.87
N TYR A 80 3.30 -1.86 -19.13
CA TYR A 80 3.87 -2.21 -20.42
C TYR A 80 3.30 -3.48 -21.08
N SER A 81 2.34 -4.18 -20.46
CA SER A 81 1.74 -5.38 -21.06
C SER A 81 0.23 -5.20 -21.17
N TRP A 82 -0.22 -4.91 -22.38
CA TRP A 82 -1.62 -4.60 -22.69
C TRP A 82 -1.96 -4.84 -24.15
N THR A 83 -3.25 -4.85 -24.43
CA THR A 83 -3.84 -4.84 -25.76
C THR A 83 -4.61 -3.54 -25.97
N ASP A 84 -5.07 -3.27 -27.18
CA ASP A 84 -5.97 -2.16 -27.51
C ASP A 84 -7.23 -2.11 -26.62
N LYS A 85 -7.73 -3.27 -26.19
CA LYS A 85 -8.93 -3.40 -25.33
C LYS A 85 -8.63 -3.28 -23.85
N SER A 86 -7.44 -3.68 -23.41
CA SER A 86 -7.10 -3.75 -21.98
C SER A 86 -6.28 -2.57 -21.47
N ILE A 87 -5.71 -1.75 -22.34
CA ILE A 87 -4.74 -0.70 -22.00
C ILE A 87 -5.26 0.27 -20.94
N GLU A 88 -6.49 0.74 -21.04
CA GLU A 88 -7.06 1.67 -20.08
C GLU A 88 -7.11 1.08 -18.66
N ALA A 89 -7.62 -0.15 -18.55
CA ALA A 89 -7.70 -0.85 -17.27
C ALA A 89 -6.31 -1.17 -16.70
N GLN A 90 -5.36 -1.54 -17.56
CA GLN A 90 -3.99 -1.83 -17.13
C GLN A 90 -3.27 -0.58 -16.64
N LEU A 91 -3.33 0.52 -17.37
CA LEU A 91 -2.68 1.77 -16.96
C LEU A 91 -3.30 2.38 -15.70
N LYS A 92 -4.62 2.23 -15.50
CA LYS A 92 -5.25 2.60 -14.22
C LYS A 92 -4.70 1.79 -13.04
N LYS A 93 -4.41 0.50 -13.25
CA LYS A 93 -3.76 -0.31 -12.20
C LYS A 93 -2.31 0.12 -11.96
N ALA A 94 -1.56 0.44 -13.02
CA ALA A 94 -0.20 0.96 -12.88
C ALA A 94 -0.16 2.27 -12.08
N GLU A 95 -1.16 3.14 -12.23
CA GLU A 95 -1.25 4.42 -11.51
C GLU A 95 -1.20 4.26 -9.98
N PHE A 96 -1.71 3.15 -9.43
CA PHE A 96 -1.70 2.88 -7.99
C PHE A 96 -0.28 2.67 -7.41
N PHE A 97 0.68 2.40 -8.27
CA PHE A 97 2.10 2.29 -7.90
C PHE A 97 2.87 3.60 -8.08
N VAL A 98 2.22 4.64 -8.57
CA VAL A 98 2.87 5.92 -8.88
C VAL A 98 2.73 6.88 -7.70
N ASP A 99 3.83 7.53 -7.33
CA ASP A 99 3.82 8.56 -6.30
C ASP A 99 3.00 9.77 -6.73
N SER A 100 2.45 10.48 -5.75
CA SER A 100 1.59 11.65 -5.95
C SER A 100 2.27 12.76 -6.78
N GLY A 101 3.59 12.94 -6.60
CA GLY A 101 4.38 13.93 -7.36
C GLY A 101 4.49 13.60 -8.85
N LEU A 102 4.47 12.31 -9.22
CA LEU A 102 4.53 11.85 -10.60
C LEU A 102 3.14 11.65 -11.23
N ALA A 103 2.08 11.55 -10.42
CA ALA A 103 0.75 11.14 -10.85
C ALA A 103 0.16 12.01 -11.97
N SER A 104 0.35 13.33 -11.93
CA SER A 104 -0.21 14.22 -12.94
C SER A 104 0.44 14.06 -14.32
N SER A 105 1.76 13.95 -14.38
CA SER A 105 2.51 13.68 -15.63
C SER A 105 2.26 12.27 -16.15
N PHE A 106 2.14 11.28 -15.24
CA PHE A 106 1.77 9.91 -15.58
C PHE A 106 0.39 9.85 -16.25
N ARG A 107 -0.63 10.51 -15.69
CA ARG A 107 -1.99 10.56 -16.27
C ARG A 107 -2.00 11.18 -17.66
N LYS A 108 -1.25 12.26 -17.85
CA LYS A 108 -1.14 12.90 -19.17
C LYS A 108 -0.55 11.94 -20.20
N SER A 109 0.58 11.32 -19.89
CA SER A 109 1.22 10.31 -20.74
C SER A 109 0.30 9.10 -20.99
N MET A 110 -0.45 8.68 -19.97
CA MET A 110 -1.40 7.58 -20.05
C MET A 110 -2.49 7.86 -21.10
N LEU A 111 -3.10 9.04 -21.08
CA LEU A 111 -4.16 9.40 -22.02
C LEU A 111 -3.66 9.42 -23.47
N GLU A 112 -2.46 9.95 -23.71
CA GLU A 112 -1.83 9.97 -25.03
C GLU A 112 -1.56 8.53 -25.52
N THR A 113 -1.04 7.68 -24.63
CA THR A 113 -0.74 6.29 -24.95
C THR A 113 -2.02 5.49 -25.26
N ILE A 114 -3.08 5.64 -24.45
CA ILE A 114 -4.36 4.97 -24.67
C ILE A 114 -4.92 5.30 -26.05
N LYS A 115 -4.96 6.60 -26.39
CA LYS A 115 -5.46 7.05 -27.68
C LYS A 115 -4.69 6.40 -28.83
N TYR A 116 -3.35 6.49 -28.79
CA TYR A 116 -2.49 5.92 -29.82
C TYR A 116 -2.70 4.41 -29.99
N VAL A 117 -2.73 3.67 -28.86
CA VAL A 117 -2.85 2.21 -28.87
C VAL A 117 -4.20 1.74 -29.38
N GLN A 118 -5.29 2.41 -29.00
CA GLN A 118 -6.64 2.10 -29.46
C GLN A 118 -6.82 2.41 -30.96
N GLU A 119 -6.31 3.57 -31.41
CA GLU A 119 -6.36 3.94 -32.82
C GLU A 119 -5.57 3.00 -33.73
N LYS A 120 -4.39 2.58 -33.27
CA LYS A 120 -3.47 1.74 -34.04
C LYS A 120 -3.59 0.26 -33.76
N LYS A 121 -4.47 -0.15 -32.83
CA LYS A 121 -4.68 -1.55 -32.39
C LYS A 121 -3.37 -2.26 -32.02
N VAL A 122 -2.52 -1.55 -31.28
CA VAL A 122 -1.23 -2.08 -30.84
C VAL A 122 -1.42 -3.03 -29.67
N THR A 123 -0.70 -4.14 -29.69
CA THR A 123 -0.55 -5.04 -28.53
C THR A 123 0.91 -5.02 -28.09
N GLN A 124 1.15 -4.90 -26.81
CA GLN A 124 2.51 -4.90 -26.27
C GLN A 124 2.59 -5.86 -25.08
N ARG A 125 3.73 -6.55 -24.97
CA ARG A 125 4.09 -7.40 -23.83
C ARG A 125 5.53 -7.14 -23.43
N LEU A 126 5.75 -6.97 -22.13
CA LEU A 126 7.08 -6.82 -21.56
C LEU A 126 7.40 -8.07 -20.74
N HIS A 127 8.57 -8.66 -21.00
CA HIS A 127 9.07 -9.85 -20.30
C HIS A 127 10.33 -9.49 -19.54
N PRO A 128 10.25 -9.20 -18.22
CA PRO A 128 11.41 -8.91 -17.40
C PRO A 128 12.36 -10.11 -17.35
N ARG A 129 13.62 -9.93 -17.75
CA ARG A 129 14.69 -10.94 -17.64
C ARG A 129 15.43 -10.82 -16.31
N THR A 130 15.80 -9.59 -15.96
CA THR A 130 16.59 -9.33 -14.77
C THR A 130 16.03 -8.12 -14.03
N VAL A 131 15.88 -8.24 -12.71
CA VAL A 131 15.44 -7.15 -11.83
C VAL A 131 16.48 -6.97 -10.74
N ASN A 132 17.24 -5.89 -10.80
CA ASN A 132 18.29 -5.54 -9.84
C ASN A 132 17.77 -4.40 -8.94
N VAL A 133 17.69 -4.66 -7.64
CA VAL A 133 17.24 -3.69 -6.63
C VAL A 133 18.49 -3.14 -5.92
N ASP A 134 18.57 -1.83 -5.81
CA ASP A 134 19.54 -1.13 -4.97
C ASP A 134 18.79 -0.34 -3.89
N LEU A 135 18.77 -0.88 -2.68
CA LEU A 135 18.12 -0.25 -1.53
C LEU A 135 18.81 1.03 -1.08
N LYS A 136 20.12 1.18 -1.33
CA LYS A 136 20.86 2.37 -0.89
C LYS A 136 20.47 3.59 -1.69
N THR A 137 20.33 3.43 -3.00
CA THR A 137 19.94 4.49 -3.92
C THR A 137 18.43 4.53 -4.16
N LYS A 138 17.68 3.58 -3.58
CA LYS A 138 16.24 3.40 -3.83
C LYS A 138 15.91 3.33 -5.32
N THR A 139 16.69 2.54 -6.05
CA THR A 139 16.50 2.37 -7.50
C THR A 139 16.38 0.90 -7.87
N VAL A 140 15.60 0.63 -8.93
CA VAL A 140 15.50 -0.69 -9.55
C VAL A 140 15.84 -0.55 -11.01
N THR A 141 16.71 -1.42 -11.49
CA THR A 141 17.04 -1.53 -12.91
C THR A 141 16.51 -2.85 -13.44
N VAL A 142 15.67 -2.78 -14.45
CA VAL A 142 15.06 -3.94 -15.10
C VAL A 142 15.54 -4.03 -16.54
N LEU A 143 16.05 -5.20 -16.92
CA LEU A 143 16.27 -5.58 -18.30
C LEU A 143 15.13 -6.49 -18.75
N ALA A 144 14.51 -6.17 -19.86
CA ALA A 144 13.33 -6.85 -20.34
C ALA A 144 13.32 -6.97 -21.87
N ASP A 145 12.61 -7.97 -22.35
CA ASP A 145 12.26 -8.07 -23.77
C ASP A 145 10.87 -7.49 -23.98
N ARG A 146 10.77 -6.57 -24.92
CA ARG A 146 9.50 -5.96 -25.33
C ARG A 146 9.07 -6.56 -26.66
N ILE A 147 7.89 -7.10 -26.70
CA ILE A 147 7.25 -7.59 -27.92
C ILE A 147 6.09 -6.65 -28.24
N THR A 148 6.14 -6.02 -29.39
CA THR A 148 5.07 -5.15 -29.90
C THR A 148 4.50 -5.75 -31.18
N GLU A 149 3.19 -5.87 -31.24
CA GLU A 149 2.45 -6.34 -32.39
C GLU A 149 1.57 -5.20 -32.94
N PHE A 150 1.69 -4.93 -34.21
CA PHE A 150 0.95 -3.91 -34.93
C PHE A 150 0.70 -4.38 -36.35
N ASP A 151 -0.55 -4.36 -36.80
CA ASP A 151 -0.96 -4.70 -38.17
C ASP A 151 -0.29 -5.99 -38.72
N ASN A 152 -0.35 -7.09 -37.94
CA ASN A 152 0.29 -8.38 -38.22
C ASN A 152 1.84 -8.37 -38.23
N LEU A 153 2.48 -7.25 -37.97
CA LEU A 153 3.90 -7.16 -37.77
C LEU A 153 4.25 -7.37 -36.29
N LYS A 154 5.30 -8.16 -36.05
CA LYS A 154 5.85 -8.42 -34.72
C LYS A 154 7.26 -7.87 -34.66
N ALA A 155 7.51 -6.98 -33.71
CA ALA A 155 8.83 -6.47 -33.40
C ALA A 155 9.21 -6.88 -31.98
N ALA A 156 10.44 -7.35 -31.80
CA ALA A 156 11.05 -7.59 -30.51
C ALA A 156 12.20 -6.61 -30.32
N SER A 157 12.28 -5.99 -29.16
CA SER A 157 13.37 -5.07 -28.79
C SER A 157 13.78 -5.29 -27.33
N GLU A 158 15.03 -4.98 -27.02
CA GLU A 158 15.46 -4.93 -25.63
C GLU A 158 15.01 -3.61 -25.00
N SER A 159 14.55 -3.67 -23.76
CA SER A 159 14.16 -2.50 -22.99
C SER A 159 14.87 -2.52 -21.65
N LYS A 160 15.48 -1.38 -21.31
CA LYS A 160 16.06 -1.14 -19.99
C LYS A 160 15.24 -0.09 -19.27
N VAL A 161 14.58 -0.49 -18.20
CA VAL A 161 13.76 0.40 -17.37
C VAL A 161 14.48 0.66 -16.06
N LYS A 162 14.73 1.92 -15.75
CA LYS A 162 15.26 2.37 -14.46
C LYS A 162 14.17 3.10 -13.70
N LEU A 163 13.85 2.61 -12.51
CA LEU A 163 12.83 3.15 -11.62
C LEU A 163 13.48 3.66 -10.35
N SER A 164 13.06 4.84 -9.88
CA SER A 164 13.29 5.25 -8.49
C SER A 164 12.01 5.02 -7.71
N PHE A 165 12.12 4.63 -6.45
CA PHE A 165 10.97 4.30 -5.63
C PHE A 165 11.10 4.84 -4.21
N GLU A 166 9.96 4.99 -3.56
CA GLU A 166 9.83 5.21 -2.12
C GLU A 166 8.96 4.15 -1.49
N ILE A 167 9.20 3.92 -0.18
CA ILE A 167 8.42 2.99 0.62
C ILE A 167 7.53 3.83 1.51
N ASN A 168 6.21 3.66 1.35
CA ASN A 168 5.17 4.34 2.12
C ASN A 168 4.15 3.32 2.64
N ASP A 169 3.08 3.81 3.25
CA ASP A 169 2.03 2.97 3.80
C ASP A 169 1.41 2.04 2.75
N ARG A 170 1.19 0.81 3.15
CA ARG A 170 0.51 -0.18 2.34
C ARG A 170 -0.98 0.12 2.28
N THR A 171 -1.55 -0.01 1.10
CA THR A 171 -2.99 0.12 0.88
C THR A 171 -3.58 -1.17 0.34
N VAL A 172 -4.90 -1.31 0.35
CA VAL A 172 -5.57 -2.47 -0.26
C VAL A 172 -5.23 -2.60 -1.75
N ILE A 173 -4.98 -1.46 -2.41
CA ILE A 173 -4.74 -1.39 -3.85
C ILE A 173 -3.24 -1.55 -4.16
N ASN A 174 -2.36 -1.04 -3.28
CA ASN A 174 -0.91 -1.25 -3.35
C ASN A 174 -0.42 -1.93 -2.06
N PRO A 175 -0.56 -3.26 -1.97
CA PRO A 175 -0.21 -4.01 -0.77
C PRO A 175 1.29 -4.08 -0.52
N TRP A 176 2.10 -3.70 -1.50
CA TRP A 176 3.55 -3.67 -1.39
C TRP A 176 4.07 -2.43 -0.66
N GLY A 177 3.33 -1.30 -0.71
CA GLY A 177 3.78 -0.01 -0.17
C GLY A 177 4.98 0.59 -0.94
N VAL A 178 5.20 0.15 -2.17
CA VAL A 178 6.28 0.64 -3.05
C VAL A 178 5.68 1.60 -4.06
N TYR A 179 6.19 2.83 -4.09
CA TYR A 179 5.69 3.90 -4.98
C TYR A 179 6.79 4.40 -5.88
N ILE A 180 6.52 4.44 -7.18
CA ILE A 180 7.47 4.88 -8.21
C ILE A 180 7.48 6.40 -8.25
N THR A 181 8.65 6.99 -8.00
CA THR A 181 8.88 8.44 -8.00
C THR A 181 9.51 8.93 -9.31
N LYS A 182 10.18 8.06 -10.03
CA LYS A 182 10.80 8.37 -11.32
C LYS A 182 10.88 7.14 -12.20
N GLU A 183 10.61 7.32 -13.47
CA GLU A 183 10.72 6.28 -14.49
C GLU A 183 11.57 6.80 -15.66
N GLN A 184 12.51 5.98 -16.08
CA GLN A 184 13.35 6.22 -17.26
C GLN A 184 13.44 4.93 -18.05
N GLU A 185 13.09 4.98 -19.31
CA GLU A 185 13.17 3.86 -20.23
C GLU A 185 14.15 4.17 -21.36
N THR A 186 14.94 3.16 -21.73
CA THR A 186 15.79 3.16 -22.90
C THR A 186 15.47 1.91 -23.69
N VAL A 187 15.08 2.08 -24.95
CA VAL A 187 14.82 1.00 -25.90
C VAL A 187 16.04 0.88 -26.81
N GLY A 188 16.60 -0.32 -26.90
CA GLY A 188 17.74 -0.63 -27.76
C GLY A 188 17.31 -1.11 -29.15
#